data_5db025c52a10b3f358b32b7c8a0f2d8f
#
_entry.id   5db025c52a10b3f358b32b7c8a0f2d8f
#
_cell.length_a   1.000
_cell.length_b   1.000
_cell.length_c   1.000
_cell.angle_alpha   90.00
_cell.angle_beta   90.00
_cell.angle_gamma   90.00
#
_symmetry.space_group_name_H-M   'P 1'
#
loop_
_entity.id
_entity.type
_entity.pdbx_description
1 polymer ?
#
loop_
_entity_poly.entity_id
_entity_poly.type
_entity_poly.pdbx_seq_one_letter_code
_entity_poly.pdbx_strand_id
1 'polypeptide(L)'
;MSNKILTITVPTYNIENYIGKCIESFKAVKPDYYSDFEVLIINDGSTDNSVQVVENLMEGSNLDLRIITKENGGHGSTINRGIKDANGKYFKVIDGDDWINVPEFESLLDKLKEINTDLVISDYTEQHVYNNSTVFKEFSSYLTPNLETRGIPTKWTPMHALVYKTSILKDNAITISENTFYVDQEYTMLPLQFVENYIYYKLDIYQYFLGRADQSMNIAVMKKRADHHERVTKRILDLYKEIHVKNTELEKVVSDSLQYLVNMQNMLYVMNNELEKVYNLFSYAEKSGFKFKFETDTKTSNLLYINYKTKYLFNLVIKNLVKRKANSLEKEFQEKGF
;
A
#
# COMPACT_ATOMS: atom_id res chain seq x y z
N MET A 1 -13.58 17.90 22.26
CA MET A 1 -13.06 17.08 21.18
C MET A 1 -11.56 17.04 21.33
N SER A 2 -10.94 15.87 21.36
CA SER A 2 -9.48 15.71 21.46
C SER A 2 -8.86 16.37 20.21
N ASN A 3 -7.94 17.32 20.41
CA ASN A 3 -7.35 18.10 19.30
C ASN A 3 -6.08 17.38 18.78
N LYS A 4 -6.21 16.07 18.49
CA LYS A 4 -5.09 15.27 17.96
C LYS A 4 -4.65 15.76 16.58
N ILE A 5 -3.36 15.87 16.38
CA ILE A 5 -2.77 16.22 15.07
C ILE A 5 -2.73 14.99 14.16
N LEU A 6 -2.36 13.82 14.70
CA LEU A 6 -2.19 12.61 13.90
C LEU A 6 -2.85 11.40 14.55
N THR A 7 -3.61 10.64 13.78
CA THR A 7 -4.01 9.27 14.11
C THR A 7 -3.12 8.30 13.36
N ILE A 8 -2.47 7.40 14.10
CA ILE A 8 -1.79 6.22 13.56
C ILE A 8 -2.75 5.04 13.67
N THR A 9 -3.01 4.36 12.57
CA THR A 9 -3.68 3.07 12.56
C THR A 9 -2.66 1.96 12.37
N VAL A 10 -2.69 0.96 13.26
CA VAL A 10 -1.80 -0.20 13.25
C VAL A 10 -2.62 -1.47 13.01
N PRO A 11 -2.72 -1.94 11.75
CA PRO A 11 -3.28 -3.24 11.41
C PRO A 11 -2.55 -4.36 12.16
N THR A 12 -3.30 -5.22 12.86
CA THR A 12 -2.73 -6.27 13.73
C THR A 12 -3.46 -7.59 13.51
N TYR A 13 -2.75 -8.62 13.06
CA TYR A 13 -3.27 -9.98 12.94
C TYR A 13 -2.16 -11.03 13.04
N ASN A 14 -2.12 -11.78 14.14
CA ASN A 14 -1.18 -12.86 14.39
C ASN A 14 0.30 -12.46 14.17
N ILE A 15 0.73 -11.40 14.85
CA ILE A 15 2.08 -10.81 14.75
C ILE A 15 2.75 -10.64 16.13
N GLU A 16 2.50 -11.56 17.07
CA GLU A 16 3.04 -11.50 18.44
C GLU A 16 4.56 -11.29 18.51
N ASN A 17 5.29 -11.82 17.52
CA ASN A 17 6.75 -11.71 17.46
C ASN A 17 7.27 -10.36 16.95
N TYR A 18 6.40 -9.51 16.41
CA TYR A 18 6.79 -8.26 15.71
C TYR A 18 6.19 -7.01 16.33
N ILE A 19 4.94 -7.07 16.77
CA ILE A 19 4.17 -5.93 17.29
C ILE A 19 4.87 -5.18 18.41
N GLY A 20 5.70 -5.87 19.22
CA GLY A 20 6.45 -5.26 20.31
C GLY A 20 7.35 -4.11 19.85
N LYS A 21 8.10 -4.31 18.76
CA LYS A 21 8.99 -3.27 18.21
C LYS A 21 8.22 -2.05 17.71
N CYS A 22 7.06 -2.28 17.09
CA CYS A 22 6.17 -1.20 16.65
C CYS A 22 5.75 -0.32 17.84
N ILE A 23 5.22 -0.94 18.90
CA ILE A 23 4.74 -0.24 20.09
C ILE A 23 5.87 0.48 20.83
N GLU A 24 7.02 -0.17 21.00
CA GLU A 24 8.19 0.42 21.65
C GLU A 24 8.69 1.66 20.91
N SER A 25 8.61 1.68 19.56
CA SER A 25 8.98 2.85 18.78
C SER A 25 8.07 4.06 19.07
N PHE A 26 6.77 3.87 19.26
CA PHE A 26 5.86 4.94 19.66
C PHE A 26 6.09 5.39 21.13
N LYS A 27 6.38 4.47 22.03
CA LYS A 27 6.71 4.78 23.42
C LYS A 27 8.01 5.55 23.57
N ALA A 28 8.93 5.40 22.63
CA ALA A 28 10.22 6.12 22.62
C ALA A 28 10.09 7.59 22.16
N VAL A 29 8.93 8.00 21.63
CA VAL A 29 8.63 9.40 21.34
C VAL A 29 8.62 10.19 22.67
N LYS A 30 9.14 11.42 22.67
CA LYS A 30 9.15 12.27 23.86
C LYS A 30 7.74 12.50 24.40
N PRO A 31 7.52 12.41 25.73
CA PRO A 31 6.20 12.58 26.35
C PRO A 31 5.49 13.88 25.97
N ASP A 32 6.23 14.95 25.68
CA ASP A 32 5.67 16.24 25.27
C ASP A 32 4.83 16.16 23.98
N TYR A 33 5.07 15.14 23.14
CA TYR A 33 4.31 14.89 21.91
C TYR A 33 3.11 13.97 22.11
N TYR A 34 2.92 13.31 23.26
CA TYR A 34 1.84 12.34 23.46
C TYR A 34 0.44 12.94 23.34
N SER A 35 0.31 14.26 23.58
CA SER A 35 -0.95 14.97 23.33
C SER A 35 -1.27 15.14 21.85
N ASP A 36 -0.26 15.10 20.95
CA ASP A 36 -0.39 15.43 19.54
C ASP A 36 -0.89 14.25 18.69
N PHE A 37 -0.65 13.02 19.11
CA PHE A 37 -1.07 11.86 18.33
C PHE A 37 -1.79 10.79 19.18
N GLU A 38 -2.50 9.92 18.49
CA GLU A 38 -3.10 8.71 19.02
C GLU A 38 -2.69 7.50 18.18
N VAL A 39 -2.64 6.33 18.81
CA VAL A 39 -2.34 5.06 18.13
C VAL A 39 -3.54 4.12 18.29
N LEU A 40 -4.11 3.68 17.18
CA LEU A 40 -5.22 2.74 17.10
C LEU A 40 -4.68 1.37 16.67
N ILE A 41 -4.55 0.45 17.61
CA ILE A 41 -4.23 -0.95 17.32
C ILE A 41 -5.53 -1.63 16.89
N ILE A 42 -5.65 -1.89 15.59
CA ILE A 42 -6.84 -2.56 15.07
C ILE A 42 -6.56 -4.06 14.98
N ASN A 43 -6.95 -4.77 16.04
CA ASN A 43 -6.84 -6.23 16.12
C ASN A 43 -7.91 -6.89 15.25
N ASP A 44 -7.49 -7.51 14.17
CA ASP A 44 -8.33 -8.20 13.18
C ASP A 44 -8.64 -9.65 13.58
N GLY A 45 -8.94 -9.87 14.86
CA GLY A 45 -9.28 -11.18 15.39
C GLY A 45 -8.06 -12.11 15.53
N SER A 46 -6.93 -11.60 16.04
CA SER A 46 -5.74 -12.41 16.32
C SER A 46 -6.07 -13.55 17.29
N THR A 47 -5.46 -14.70 17.04
CA THR A 47 -5.57 -15.91 17.89
C THR A 47 -4.28 -16.24 18.65
N ASP A 48 -3.21 -15.48 18.39
CA ASP A 48 -1.94 -15.51 19.10
C ASP A 48 -1.92 -14.49 20.25
N ASN A 49 -0.75 -14.23 20.83
CA ASN A 49 -0.59 -13.30 21.94
C ASN A 49 -0.38 -11.84 21.51
N SER A 50 -0.65 -11.46 20.26
CA SER A 50 -0.43 -10.09 19.76
C SER A 50 -1.07 -9.03 20.65
N VAL A 51 -2.32 -9.23 21.07
CA VAL A 51 -3.05 -8.30 21.96
C VAL A 51 -2.39 -8.23 23.32
N GLN A 52 -2.03 -9.37 23.91
CA GLN A 52 -1.39 -9.43 25.24
C GLN A 52 -0.03 -8.72 25.24
N VAL A 53 0.76 -8.84 24.15
CA VAL A 53 2.03 -8.11 24.01
C VAL A 53 1.79 -6.60 24.05
N VAL A 54 0.78 -6.10 23.33
CA VAL A 54 0.44 -4.67 23.35
C VAL A 54 -0.03 -4.23 24.74
N GLU A 55 -0.93 -4.97 25.39
CA GLU A 55 -1.43 -4.66 26.74
C GLU A 55 -0.28 -4.56 27.74
N ASN A 56 0.63 -5.55 27.75
CA ASN A 56 1.80 -5.55 28.64
C ASN A 56 2.71 -4.32 28.40
N LEU A 57 2.93 -3.93 27.15
CA LEU A 57 3.73 -2.76 26.81
C LEU A 57 3.06 -1.43 27.12
N MET A 58 1.73 -1.41 27.18
CA MET A 58 0.97 -0.21 27.54
C MET A 58 0.94 0.05 29.05
N GLU A 59 1.21 -0.95 29.88
CA GLU A 59 1.16 -0.81 31.34
C GLU A 59 2.08 0.32 31.80
N GLY A 60 1.52 1.28 32.53
CA GLY A 60 2.24 2.47 33.02
C GLY A 60 2.60 3.51 31.94
N SER A 61 2.14 3.37 30.70
CA SER A 61 2.34 4.35 29.63
C SER A 61 1.24 5.41 29.61
N ASN A 62 1.61 6.68 29.41
CA ASN A 62 0.66 7.79 29.20
C ASN A 62 0.38 8.05 27.70
N LEU A 63 0.88 7.21 26.81
CA LEU A 63 0.59 7.30 25.38
C LEU A 63 -0.89 7.00 25.13
N ASP A 64 -1.56 7.84 24.33
CA ASP A 64 -2.94 7.59 23.88
C ASP A 64 -2.96 6.47 22.84
N LEU A 65 -2.97 5.24 23.32
CA LEU A 65 -3.01 4.04 22.52
C LEU A 65 -4.23 3.19 22.91
N ARG A 66 -5.03 2.84 21.92
CA ARG A 66 -6.27 2.07 22.10
C ARG A 66 -6.26 0.80 21.26
N ILE A 67 -6.64 -0.32 21.86
CA ILE A 67 -6.86 -1.59 21.16
C ILE A 67 -8.33 -1.69 20.78
N ILE A 68 -8.59 -1.92 19.50
CA ILE A 68 -9.93 -2.09 18.94
C ILE A 68 -9.98 -3.48 18.29
N THR A 69 -10.64 -4.42 18.94
CA THR A 69 -10.80 -5.78 18.41
C THR A 69 -12.05 -5.88 17.54
N LYS A 70 -11.94 -6.55 16.42
CA LYS A 70 -13.04 -6.85 15.49
C LYS A 70 -12.92 -8.27 14.92
N GLU A 71 -13.98 -8.75 14.31
CA GLU A 71 -13.94 -9.96 13.48
C GLU A 71 -12.95 -9.80 12.33
N ASN A 72 -12.25 -10.90 11.96
CA ASN A 72 -11.27 -10.87 10.86
C ASN A 72 -11.96 -10.48 9.55
N GLY A 73 -11.47 -9.45 8.93
CA GLY A 73 -11.91 -8.92 7.64
C GLY A 73 -10.75 -8.52 6.73
N GLY A 74 -9.51 -8.84 7.14
CA GLY A 74 -8.27 -8.54 6.41
C GLY A 74 -7.81 -7.09 6.55
N HIS A 75 -6.63 -6.81 6.02
CA HIS A 75 -5.90 -5.54 6.15
C HIS A 75 -6.77 -4.32 5.79
N GLY A 76 -7.52 -4.36 4.69
CA GLY A 76 -8.41 -3.23 4.31
C GLY A 76 -9.48 -2.93 5.35
N SER A 77 -10.01 -3.95 6.03
CA SER A 77 -11.02 -3.75 7.08
C SER A 77 -10.44 -3.05 8.32
N THR A 78 -9.15 -3.28 8.62
CA THR A 78 -8.47 -2.58 9.72
C THR A 78 -8.23 -1.11 9.37
N ILE A 79 -7.85 -0.80 8.14
CA ILE A 79 -7.73 0.57 7.65
C ILE A 79 -9.09 1.28 7.71
N ASN A 80 -10.17 0.66 7.22
CA ASN A 80 -11.53 1.21 7.29
C ASN A 80 -11.95 1.52 8.73
N ARG A 81 -11.65 0.61 9.65
CA ARG A 81 -11.94 0.81 11.07
C ARG A 81 -11.11 1.94 11.66
N GLY A 82 -9.83 2.02 11.32
CA GLY A 82 -8.95 3.12 11.73
C GLY A 82 -9.43 4.47 11.23
N ILE A 83 -9.80 4.58 9.95
CA ILE A 83 -10.37 5.81 9.37
C ILE A 83 -11.64 6.22 10.15
N LYS A 84 -12.54 5.28 10.41
CA LYS A 84 -13.79 5.53 11.14
C LYS A 84 -13.52 6.13 12.53
N ASP A 85 -12.59 5.55 13.28
CA ASP A 85 -12.35 5.87 14.69
C ASP A 85 -11.26 6.94 14.90
N ALA A 86 -10.63 7.43 13.82
CA ALA A 86 -9.62 8.47 13.86
C ALA A 86 -10.15 9.80 14.41
N ASN A 87 -9.39 10.43 15.35
CA ASN A 87 -9.69 11.76 15.88
C ASN A 87 -8.65 12.81 15.43
N GLY A 88 -7.54 12.38 14.85
CA GLY A 88 -6.47 13.25 14.36
C GLY A 88 -6.87 14.04 13.12
N LYS A 89 -6.31 15.23 12.99
CA LYS A 89 -6.41 16.05 11.77
C LYS A 89 -5.85 15.28 10.55
N TYR A 90 -4.81 14.50 10.77
CA TYR A 90 -4.14 13.65 9.80
C TYR A 90 -4.26 12.19 10.17
N PHE A 91 -4.09 11.32 9.17
CA PHE A 91 -4.20 9.86 9.28
C PHE A 91 -3.03 9.17 8.57
N LYS A 92 -2.41 8.22 9.24
CA LYS A 92 -1.33 7.38 8.69
C LYS A 92 -1.55 5.93 9.07
N VAL A 93 -1.26 5.02 8.14
CA VAL A 93 -1.17 3.57 8.40
C VAL A 93 0.29 3.22 8.68
N ILE A 94 0.51 2.44 9.74
CA ILE A 94 1.79 1.79 10.02
C ILE A 94 1.49 0.33 10.32
N ASP A 95 2.03 -0.60 9.54
CA ASP A 95 1.80 -2.02 9.74
C ASP A 95 2.42 -2.50 11.05
N GLY A 96 1.78 -3.45 11.73
CA GLY A 96 2.17 -3.82 13.09
C GLY A 96 3.49 -4.59 13.19
N ASP A 97 4.07 -5.00 12.06
CA ASP A 97 5.42 -5.57 11.96
C ASP A 97 6.50 -4.53 11.62
N ASP A 98 6.10 -3.26 11.39
CA ASP A 98 6.96 -2.14 11.06
C ASP A 98 7.12 -1.20 12.27
N TRP A 99 7.95 -0.16 12.15
CA TRP A 99 8.18 0.82 13.22
C TRP A 99 8.50 2.20 12.68
N ILE A 100 8.59 3.20 13.55
CA ILE A 100 8.95 4.58 13.20
C ILE A 100 10.40 4.92 13.54
N ASN A 101 10.99 5.82 12.76
CA ASN A 101 12.19 6.57 13.13
C ASN A 101 11.77 7.73 14.06
N VAL A 102 12.04 7.61 15.34
CA VAL A 102 11.49 8.48 16.39
C VAL A 102 11.84 9.97 16.18
N PRO A 103 13.10 10.39 15.97
CA PRO A 103 13.44 11.80 15.75
C PRO A 103 12.74 12.41 14.53
N GLU A 104 12.62 11.63 13.45
CA GLU A 104 11.98 12.08 12.22
C GLU A 104 10.46 12.17 12.38
N PHE A 105 9.86 11.26 13.17
CA PHE A 105 8.45 11.29 13.52
C PHE A 105 8.09 12.49 14.40
N GLU A 106 8.92 12.84 15.40
CA GLU A 106 8.76 14.07 16.19
C GLU A 106 8.79 15.31 15.29
N SER A 107 9.72 15.36 14.34
CA SER A 107 9.81 16.43 13.35
C SER A 107 8.58 16.50 12.45
N LEU A 108 8.01 15.35 12.09
CA LEU A 108 6.76 15.30 11.32
C LEU A 108 5.60 15.90 12.11
N LEU A 109 5.45 15.55 13.40
CA LEU A 109 4.39 16.08 14.27
C LEU A 109 4.44 17.61 14.34
N ASP A 110 5.63 18.19 14.49
CA ASP A 110 5.79 19.64 14.49
C ASP A 110 5.34 20.28 13.17
N LYS A 111 5.73 19.68 12.04
CA LYS A 111 5.32 20.17 10.72
C LYS A 111 3.81 20.07 10.49
N LEU A 112 3.17 18.97 10.95
CA LEU A 112 1.74 18.77 10.79
C LEU A 112 0.88 19.79 11.57
N LYS A 113 1.41 20.35 12.65
CA LYS A 113 0.73 21.43 13.42
C LYS A 113 0.56 22.70 12.60
N GLU A 114 1.52 22.99 11.72
CA GLU A 114 1.63 24.27 11.00
C GLU A 114 0.91 24.29 9.65
N ILE A 115 0.55 23.14 9.11
CA ILE A 115 -0.04 23.01 7.75
C ILE A 115 -1.51 22.59 7.76
N ASN A 116 -2.16 22.77 6.62
CA ASN A 116 -3.53 22.27 6.38
C ASN A 116 -3.63 21.54 5.03
N THR A 117 -2.54 21.04 4.55
CA THR A 117 -2.35 20.34 3.27
C THR A 117 -3.08 19.01 3.26
N ASP A 118 -3.64 18.61 2.12
CA ASP A 118 -4.47 17.40 2.01
C ASP A 118 -3.69 16.10 2.05
N LEU A 119 -2.47 16.12 1.47
CA LEU A 119 -1.57 14.98 1.42
C LEU A 119 -0.15 15.38 1.81
N VAL A 120 0.40 14.70 2.78
CA VAL A 120 1.81 14.83 3.18
C VAL A 120 2.56 13.58 2.77
N ILE A 121 3.72 13.75 2.15
CA ILE A 121 4.60 12.67 1.69
C ILE A 121 5.89 12.73 2.50
N SER A 122 6.38 11.58 2.93
CA SER A 122 7.66 11.43 3.61
C SER A 122 8.48 10.30 2.99
N ASP A 123 9.78 10.28 3.25
CA ASP A 123 10.65 9.17 2.90
C ASP A 123 10.41 7.97 3.83
N TYR A 124 10.99 6.82 3.46
CA TYR A 124 10.97 5.61 4.27
C TYR A 124 12.20 4.75 3.99
N THR A 125 12.50 3.81 4.90
CA THR A 125 13.61 2.86 4.73
C THR A 125 13.09 1.43 4.74
N GLU A 126 13.48 0.63 3.73
CA GLU A 126 13.30 -0.81 3.73
C GLU A 126 14.40 -1.48 4.57
N GLN A 127 13.99 -2.32 5.51
CA GLN A 127 14.84 -3.06 6.43
C GLN A 127 14.87 -4.54 6.03
N HIS A 128 15.83 -4.92 5.20
CA HIS A 128 15.96 -6.28 4.67
C HIS A 128 16.69 -7.20 5.67
N VAL A 129 15.93 -7.92 6.50
CA VAL A 129 16.51 -8.75 7.57
C VAL A 129 17.22 -10.02 7.07
N TYR A 130 16.85 -10.52 5.89
CA TYR A 130 17.45 -11.72 5.32
C TYR A 130 18.92 -11.54 4.92
N ASN A 131 19.38 -10.30 4.72
CA ASN A 131 20.77 -9.98 4.37
C ASN A 131 21.37 -8.83 5.19
N ASN A 132 20.66 -8.36 6.23
CA ASN A 132 21.04 -7.23 7.09
C ASN A 132 21.37 -5.94 6.31
N SER A 133 20.66 -5.67 5.22
CA SER A 133 20.80 -4.43 4.46
C SER A 133 19.61 -3.51 4.64
N THR A 134 19.82 -2.23 4.38
CA THR A 134 18.78 -1.21 4.36
C THR A 134 18.76 -0.52 3.01
N VAL A 135 17.57 -0.14 2.54
CA VAL A 135 17.41 0.62 1.30
C VAL A 135 16.57 1.85 1.59
N PHE A 136 17.20 3.01 1.58
CA PHE A 136 16.52 4.29 1.74
C PHE A 136 15.74 4.65 0.47
N LYS A 137 14.48 5.01 0.65
CA LYS A 137 13.55 5.39 -0.43
C LYS A 137 13.24 6.87 -0.32
N GLU A 138 13.86 7.65 -1.17
CA GLU A 138 13.77 9.11 -1.22
C GLU A 138 12.99 9.58 -2.45
N PHE A 139 12.16 10.60 -2.28
CA PHE A 139 11.32 11.16 -3.34
C PHE A 139 11.80 12.51 -3.89
N SER A 140 12.89 13.07 -3.38
CA SER A 140 13.44 14.38 -3.79
C SER A 140 13.84 14.47 -5.27
N SER A 141 13.98 13.33 -5.96
CA SER A 141 14.26 13.31 -7.40
C SER A 141 13.11 13.86 -8.27
N TYR A 142 11.89 13.94 -7.73
CA TYR A 142 10.72 14.44 -8.45
C TYR A 142 9.73 15.24 -7.59
N LEU A 143 9.96 15.35 -6.28
CA LEU A 143 9.21 16.18 -5.35
C LEU A 143 10.13 17.24 -4.74
N THR A 144 9.66 18.47 -4.64
CA THR A 144 10.41 19.57 -4.00
C THR A 144 10.15 19.56 -2.51
N PRO A 145 11.18 19.40 -1.65
CA PRO A 145 10.99 19.39 -0.21
C PRO A 145 10.48 20.73 0.34
N ASN A 146 9.61 20.67 1.34
CA ASN A 146 9.04 21.80 2.08
C ASN A 146 8.25 22.81 1.22
N LEU A 147 7.85 22.42 0.02
CA LEU A 147 7.03 23.24 -0.86
C LEU A 147 5.63 22.64 -0.96
N GLU A 148 4.62 23.38 -0.49
CA GLU A 148 3.24 23.03 -0.77
C GLU A 148 2.95 23.22 -2.24
N THR A 149 2.49 22.16 -2.88
CA THR A 149 2.25 22.09 -4.32
C THR A 149 0.78 21.81 -4.59
N ARG A 150 0.18 22.57 -5.50
CA ARG A 150 -1.20 22.35 -5.94
C ARG A 150 -1.30 21.10 -6.82
N GLY A 151 -2.37 20.33 -6.66
CA GLY A 151 -2.62 19.08 -7.38
C GLY A 151 -2.15 17.86 -6.61
N ILE A 152 -1.73 16.83 -7.32
CA ILE A 152 -1.28 15.54 -6.79
C ILE A 152 0.16 15.23 -7.20
N PRO A 153 0.85 14.28 -6.52
CA PRO A 153 2.17 13.82 -6.96
C PRO A 153 2.14 13.26 -8.38
N THR A 154 3.14 13.55 -9.17
CA THR A 154 3.22 13.16 -10.60
C THR A 154 3.55 11.67 -10.82
N LYS A 155 3.90 10.94 -9.75
CA LYS A 155 4.19 9.51 -9.74
C LYS A 155 3.47 8.83 -8.59
N TRP A 156 3.21 7.55 -8.76
CA TRP A 156 2.72 6.70 -7.69
C TRP A 156 3.65 6.75 -6.46
N THR A 157 3.05 6.82 -5.29
CA THR A 157 3.76 6.88 -4.00
C THR A 157 3.19 5.80 -3.08
N PRO A 158 4.04 4.95 -2.46
CA PRO A 158 3.58 3.83 -1.65
C PRO A 158 2.93 4.30 -0.34
N MET A 159 2.08 3.46 0.23
CA MET A 159 1.35 3.70 1.49
C MET A 159 2.28 4.13 2.64
N HIS A 160 3.47 3.55 2.72
CA HIS A 160 4.47 3.85 3.74
C HIS A 160 4.84 5.34 3.83
N ALA A 161 4.83 6.01 2.69
CA ALA A 161 5.19 7.42 2.56
C ALA A 161 4.03 8.40 2.81
N LEU A 162 2.77 7.93 2.84
CA LEU A 162 1.59 8.80 2.81
C LEU A 162 1.04 9.12 4.19
N VAL A 163 0.64 10.38 4.35
CA VAL A 163 -0.17 10.89 5.47
C VAL A 163 -1.29 11.72 4.86
N TYR A 164 -2.52 11.25 4.96
CA TYR A 164 -3.69 11.96 4.46
C TYR A 164 -4.32 12.86 5.53
N LYS A 165 -4.84 13.99 5.13
CA LYS A 165 -5.79 14.72 5.97
C LYS A 165 -7.02 13.84 6.20
N THR A 166 -7.41 13.63 7.44
CA THR A 166 -8.46 12.67 7.81
C THR A 166 -9.81 12.97 7.13
N SER A 167 -10.11 14.24 6.90
CA SER A 167 -11.33 14.64 6.19
C SER A 167 -11.36 14.13 4.74
N ILE A 168 -10.23 14.06 4.04
CA ILE A 168 -10.18 13.47 2.69
C ILE A 168 -10.71 12.04 2.68
N LEU A 169 -10.39 11.27 3.72
CA LEU A 169 -10.81 9.87 3.82
C LEU A 169 -12.26 9.73 4.29
N LYS A 170 -12.67 10.55 5.29
CA LYS A 170 -13.99 10.45 5.91
C LYS A 170 -15.08 11.09 5.06
N ASP A 171 -14.89 12.34 4.63
CA ASP A 171 -15.92 13.12 3.96
C ASP A 171 -16.24 12.58 2.56
N ASN A 172 -15.27 11.89 1.94
CA ASN A 172 -15.45 11.23 0.65
C ASN A 172 -15.76 9.74 0.76
N ALA A 173 -16.06 9.25 1.97
CA ALA A 173 -16.45 7.86 2.25
C ALA A 173 -15.49 6.83 1.62
N ILE A 174 -14.18 7.11 1.70
CA ILE A 174 -13.16 6.19 1.19
C ILE A 174 -13.26 4.87 1.94
N THR A 175 -13.46 3.79 1.18
CA THR A 175 -13.52 2.42 1.71
C THR A 175 -12.54 1.54 0.97
N ILE A 176 -11.80 0.72 1.73
CA ILE A 176 -10.79 -0.21 1.24
C ILE A 176 -11.41 -1.61 1.19
N SER A 177 -11.11 -2.40 0.18
CA SER A 177 -11.64 -3.76 0.03
C SER A 177 -11.29 -4.64 1.21
N GLU A 178 -12.31 -5.30 1.78
CA GLU A 178 -12.13 -6.24 2.88
C GLU A 178 -11.86 -7.66 2.36
N ASN A 179 -11.29 -8.51 3.22
CA ASN A 179 -10.90 -9.88 2.87
C ASN A 179 -10.04 -9.97 1.60
N THR A 180 -9.21 -8.95 1.38
CA THR A 180 -8.42 -8.79 0.14
C THR A 180 -7.00 -8.38 0.49
N PHE A 181 -5.99 -8.97 -0.18
CA PHE A 181 -4.58 -8.57 -0.13
C PHE A 181 -4.32 -7.47 -1.17
N TYR A 182 -3.17 -6.79 -1.07
CA TYR A 182 -2.71 -5.72 -2.01
C TYR A 182 -3.57 -4.46 -2.01
N VAL A 183 -4.33 -4.26 -0.95
CA VAL A 183 -5.25 -3.12 -0.80
C VAL A 183 -4.53 -1.80 -0.51
N ASP A 184 -3.24 -1.83 -0.26
CA ASP A 184 -2.34 -0.68 -0.25
C ASP A 184 -2.49 0.14 -1.55
N GLN A 185 -2.69 -0.51 -2.70
CA GLN A 185 -2.97 0.16 -3.97
C GLN A 185 -4.28 0.96 -3.94
N GLU A 186 -5.31 0.44 -3.28
CA GLU A 186 -6.56 1.17 -3.11
C GLU A 186 -6.39 2.37 -2.17
N TYR A 187 -5.69 2.18 -1.05
CA TYR A 187 -5.41 3.25 -0.09
C TYR A 187 -4.56 4.37 -0.72
N THR A 188 -3.64 4.05 -1.61
CA THR A 188 -2.81 5.04 -2.30
C THR A 188 -3.55 5.77 -3.42
N MET A 189 -4.48 5.11 -4.15
CA MET A 189 -5.07 5.66 -5.37
C MET A 189 -6.46 6.29 -5.17
N LEU A 190 -7.32 5.65 -4.36
CA LEU A 190 -8.71 6.10 -4.24
C LEU A 190 -8.83 7.52 -3.67
N PRO A 191 -8.04 7.94 -2.66
CA PRO A 191 -8.16 9.29 -2.11
C PRO A 191 -7.61 10.39 -3.03
N LEU A 192 -6.70 10.07 -3.99
CA LEU A 192 -6.03 11.09 -4.82
C LEU A 192 -7.01 11.95 -5.63
N GLN A 193 -8.20 11.44 -5.96
CA GLN A 193 -9.20 12.21 -6.68
C GLN A 193 -9.79 13.39 -5.89
N PHE A 194 -9.54 13.43 -4.58
CA PHE A 194 -10.03 14.46 -3.66
C PHE A 194 -8.90 15.32 -3.07
N VAL A 195 -7.66 15.07 -3.47
CA VAL A 195 -6.48 15.83 -3.06
C VAL A 195 -6.33 17.06 -3.95
N GLU A 196 -6.32 18.24 -3.34
CA GLU A 196 -6.13 19.52 -4.04
C GLU A 196 -4.71 20.06 -3.91
N ASN A 197 -4.00 19.64 -2.86
CA ASN A 197 -2.60 20.02 -2.63
C ASN A 197 -1.84 18.94 -1.86
N TYR A 198 -0.52 18.95 -2.03
CA TYR A 198 0.38 18.06 -1.30
C TYR A 198 1.66 18.80 -0.89
N ILE A 199 2.33 18.26 0.12
CA ILE A 199 3.66 18.69 0.54
C ILE A 199 4.56 17.48 0.77
N TYR A 200 5.82 17.58 0.39
CA TYR A 200 6.82 16.57 0.65
C TYR A 200 7.81 17.04 1.69
N TYR A 201 8.03 16.21 2.70
CA TYR A 201 9.08 16.40 3.69
C TYR A 201 10.13 15.30 3.56
N LYS A 202 11.39 15.69 3.43
CA LYS A 202 12.53 14.77 3.42
C LYS A 202 12.79 14.27 4.84
N LEU A 203 11.90 13.40 5.33
CA LEU A 203 11.91 12.78 6.65
C LEU A 203 11.76 11.28 6.49
N ASP A 204 12.73 10.49 6.99
CA ASP A 204 12.70 9.02 6.98
C ASP A 204 11.83 8.48 8.12
N ILE A 205 10.50 8.51 7.95
CA ILE A 205 9.56 8.21 9.02
C ILE A 205 9.36 6.70 9.23
N TYR A 206 9.08 6.00 8.15
CA TYR A 206 8.59 4.62 8.19
C TYR A 206 9.72 3.63 7.96
N GLN A 207 9.86 2.65 8.86
CA GLN A 207 10.87 1.60 8.79
C GLN A 207 10.17 0.30 8.39
N TYR A 208 10.24 -0.04 7.10
CA TYR A 208 9.53 -1.16 6.49
C TYR A 208 10.31 -2.47 6.63
N PHE A 209 9.80 -3.41 7.42
CA PHE A 209 10.40 -4.71 7.68
C PHE A 209 10.15 -5.69 6.54
N LEU A 210 11.21 -6.17 5.90
CA LEU A 210 11.15 -7.11 4.79
C LEU A 210 11.93 -8.40 5.08
N GLY A 211 11.34 -9.55 4.71
CA GLY A 211 12.03 -10.84 4.79
C GLY A 211 11.29 -11.94 5.56
N ARG A 212 10.01 -11.73 5.91
CA ARG A 212 9.16 -12.81 6.45
C ARG A 212 8.67 -13.71 5.32
N ALA A 213 8.65 -15.03 5.54
CA ALA A 213 8.19 -16.01 4.56
C ALA A 213 6.68 -15.91 4.24
N ASP A 214 5.88 -15.34 5.16
CA ASP A 214 4.44 -15.21 5.05
C ASP A 214 3.97 -13.82 4.52
N GLN A 215 4.91 -12.93 4.19
CA GLN A 215 4.58 -11.61 3.62
C GLN A 215 3.84 -11.72 2.29
N SER A 216 2.96 -10.75 2.05
CA SER A 216 2.12 -10.68 0.84
C SER A 216 2.93 -10.65 -0.47
N MET A 217 4.17 -10.15 -0.43
CA MET A 217 5.07 -10.08 -1.58
C MET A 217 5.82 -11.39 -1.87
N ASN A 218 5.67 -12.43 -1.03
CA ASN A 218 6.20 -13.75 -1.33
C ASN A 218 5.47 -14.35 -2.55
N ILE A 219 6.20 -14.85 -3.54
CA ILE A 219 5.64 -15.29 -4.82
C ILE A 219 4.65 -16.47 -4.68
N ALA A 220 4.87 -17.38 -3.72
CA ALA A 220 3.95 -18.48 -3.46
C ALA A 220 2.63 -17.96 -2.88
N VAL A 221 2.69 -16.94 -2.01
CA VAL A 221 1.52 -16.23 -1.49
C VAL A 221 0.81 -15.50 -2.62
N MET A 222 1.55 -14.79 -3.48
CA MET A 222 0.99 -14.07 -4.62
C MET A 222 0.28 -14.99 -5.61
N LYS A 223 0.86 -16.13 -5.96
CA LYS A 223 0.21 -17.14 -6.81
C LYS A 223 -1.11 -17.63 -6.21
N LYS A 224 -1.08 -17.99 -4.92
CA LYS A 224 -2.28 -18.47 -4.20
C LYS A 224 -3.36 -17.40 -4.08
N ARG A 225 -2.98 -16.13 -4.06
CA ARG A 225 -3.85 -14.96 -3.89
C ARG A 225 -4.01 -14.11 -5.16
N ALA A 226 -3.81 -14.73 -6.33
CA ALA A 226 -3.90 -14.04 -7.61
C ALA A 226 -5.29 -13.42 -7.87
N ASP A 227 -6.34 -14.00 -7.31
CA ASP A 227 -7.71 -13.48 -7.36
C ASP A 227 -7.89 -12.20 -6.52
N HIS A 228 -7.16 -12.05 -5.41
CA HIS A 228 -7.15 -10.82 -4.62
C HIS A 228 -6.49 -9.67 -5.41
N HIS A 229 -5.33 -9.95 -6.02
CA HIS A 229 -4.64 -8.97 -6.86
C HIS A 229 -5.49 -8.59 -8.10
N GLU A 230 -6.20 -9.54 -8.71
CA GLU A 230 -7.17 -9.28 -9.78
C GLU A 230 -8.27 -8.32 -9.32
N ARG A 231 -8.83 -8.55 -8.14
CA ARG A 231 -9.91 -7.73 -7.57
C ARG A 231 -9.45 -6.28 -7.40
N VAL A 232 -8.26 -6.07 -6.82
CA VAL A 232 -7.68 -4.74 -6.67
C VAL A 232 -7.39 -4.10 -8.02
N THR A 233 -6.77 -4.85 -8.96
CA THR A 233 -6.50 -4.35 -10.31
C THR A 233 -7.78 -3.88 -11.01
N LYS A 234 -8.87 -4.66 -10.92
CA LYS A 234 -10.17 -4.26 -11.50
C LYS A 234 -10.74 -3.03 -10.82
N ARG A 235 -10.61 -2.92 -9.50
CA ARG A 235 -11.09 -1.73 -8.77
C ARG A 235 -10.37 -0.46 -9.18
N ILE A 236 -9.06 -0.53 -9.42
CA ILE A 236 -8.31 0.62 -9.96
C ILE A 236 -8.65 0.89 -11.43
N LEU A 237 -8.99 -0.15 -12.22
CA LEU A 237 -9.55 0.03 -13.58
C LEU A 237 -10.92 0.72 -13.55
N ASP A 238 -11.76 0.43 -12.56
CA ASP A 238 -13.05 1.11 -12.39
C ASP A 238 -12.86 2.58 -11.99
N LEU A 239 -11.92 2.88 -11.08
CA LEU A 239 -11.50 4.26 -10.80
C LEU A 239 -11.05 4.95 -12.10
N TYR A 240 -10.18 4.30 -12.87
CA TYR A 240 -9.68 4.86 -14.13
C TYR A 240 -10.80 5.20 -15.12
N LYS A 241 -11.81 4.34 -15.23
CA LYS A 241 -12.99 4.58 -16.05
C LYS A 241 -13.74 5.86 -15.68
N GLU A 242 -13.74 6.22 -14.40
CA GLU A 242 -14.43 7.42 -13.92
C GLU A 242 -13.62 8.71 -14.15
N ILE A 243 -12.28 8.62 -14.07
CA ILE A 243 -11.39 9.78 -14.10
C ILE A 243 -10.78 10.09 -15.48
N HIS A 244 -10.61 9.11 -16.38
CA HIS A 244 -9.85 9.26 -17.62
C HIS A 244 -10.36 10.34 -18.59
N VAL A 245 -11.55 10.86 -18.36
CA VAL A 245 -12.17 11.95 -19.15
C VAL A 245 -12.05 13.31 -18.46
N LYS A 246 -11.64 13.35 -17.17
CA LYS A 246 -11.81 14.54 -16.32
C LYS A 246 -10.51 15.20 -15.86
N ASN A 247 -9.43 14.43 -15.67
CA ASN A 247 -8.21 14.94 -15.05
C ASN A 247 -6.97 14.28 -15.65
N THR A 248 -6.16 15.07 -16.34
CA THR A 248 -4.97 14.58 -17.05
C THR A 248 -3.83 14.13 -16.13
N GLU A 249 -3.63 14.77 -14.96
CA GLU A 249 -2.57 14.40 -14.01
C GLU A 249 -2.93 13.11 -13.27
N LEU A 250 -4.13 13.05 -12.71
CA LEU A 250 -4.62 11.86 -12.02
C LEU A 250 -4.72 10.67 -12.98
N GLU A 251 -5.24 10.89 -14.20
CA GLU A 251 -5.26 9.87 -15.24
C GLU A 251 -3.88 9.29 -15.50
N LYS A 252 -2.86 10.13 -15.62
CA LYS A 252 -1.48 9.68 -15.86
C LYS A 252 -0.96 8.82 -14.72
N VAL A 253 -1.08 9.28 -13.48
CA VAL A 253 -0.58 8.54 -12.30
C VAL A 253 -1.28 7.19 -12.16
N VAL A 254 -2.61 7.16 -12.30
CA VAL A 254 -3.40 5.93 -12.22
C VAL A 254 -3.11 5.01 -13.42
N SER A 255 -2.94 5.56 -14.63
CA SER A 255 -2.58 4.79 -15.83
C SER A 255 -1.21 4.11 -15.71
N ASP A 256 -0.20 4.83 -15.19
CA ASP A 256 1.14 4.27 -14.99
C ASP A 256 1.14 3.17 -13.93
N SER A 257 0.36 3.33 -12.85
CA SER A 257 0.15 2.29 -11.84
C SER A 257 -0.61 1.09 -12.41
N LEU A 258 -1.65 1.32 -13.19
CA LEU A 258 -2.42 0.26 -13.85
C LEU A 258 -1.55 -0.55 -14.83
N GLN A 259 -0.61 0.07 -15.51
CA GLN A 259 0.33 -0.65 -16.38
C GLN A 259 1.12 -1.69 -15.58
N TYR A 260 1.61 -1.30 -14.39
CA TYR A 260 2.29 -2.22 -13.47
C TYR A 260 1.34 -3.32 -12.96
N LEU A 261 0.15 -2.96 -12.48
CA LEU A 261 -0.82 -3.91 -11.93
C LEU A 261 -1.29 -4.93 -12.97
N VAL A 262 -1.59 -4.50 -14.19
CA VAL A 262 -1.99 -5.39 -15.29
C VAL A 262 -0.84 -6.32 -15.69
N ASN A 263 0.40 -5.82 -15.75
CA ASN A 263 1.57 -6.64 -16.03
C ASN A 263 1.80 -7.69 -14.96
N MET A 264 1.73 -7.31 -13.67
CA MET A 264 1.87 -8.24 -12.54
C MET A 264 0.76 -9.28 -12.54
N GLN A 265 -0.50 -8.88 -12.73
CA GLN A 265 -1.63 -9.81 -12.80
C GLN A 265 -1.50 -10.80 -13.96
N ASN A 266 -1.06 -10.35 -15.12
CA ASN A 266 -0.77 -11.23 -16.26
C ASN A 266 0.32 -12.25 -15.92
N MET A 267 1.36 -11.83 -15.20
CA MET A 267 2.41 -12.75 -14.74
C MET A 267 1.87 -13.80 -13.78
N LEU A 268 1.01 -13.43 -12.83
CA LEU A 268 0.36 -14.36 -11.90
C LEU A 268 -0.52 -15.37 -12.64
N TYR A 269 -1.30 -14.93 -13.63
CA TYR A 269 -2.08 -15.84 -14.46
C TYR A 269 -1.21 -16.79 -15.30
N VAL A 270 -0.10 -16.28 -15.85
CA VAL A 270 0.88 -17.11 -16.56
C VAL A 270 1.43 -18.21 -15.64
N MET A 271 1.84 -17.85 -14.42
CA MET A 271 2.36 -18.80 -13.43
C MET A 271 1.31 -19.83 -12.99
N ASN A 272 0.05 -19.48 -12.99
CA ASN A 272 -1.08 -20.38 -12.68
C ASN A 272 -1.64 -21.14 -13.90
N ASN A 273 -1.05 -20.96 -15.09
CA ASN A 273 -1.54 -21.50 -16.38
C ASN A 273 -2.98 -21.09 -16.74
N GLU A 274 -3.39 -19.88 -16.35
CA GLU A 274 -4.73 -19.32 -16.52
C GLU A 274 -4.80 -18.32 -17.70
N LEU A 275 -4.38 -18.74 -18.89
CA LEU A 275 -4.26 -17.86 -20.06
C LEU A 275 -5.58 -17.18 -20.47
N GLU A 276 -6.72 -17.81 -20.23
CA GLU A 276 -8.04 -17.23 -20.53
C GLU A 276 -8.31 -16.00 -19.67
N LYS A 277 -7.89 -16.02 -18.40
CA LYS A 277 -8.05 -14.88 -17.50
C LYS A 277 -7.22 -13.66 -17.94
N VAL A 278 -6.05 -13.89 -18.58
CA VAL A 278 -5.24 -12.81 -19.18
C VAL A 278 -6.08 -12.04 -20.20
N TYR A 279 -6.76 -12.75 -21.09
CA TYR A 279 -7.54 -12.11 -22.14
C TYR A 279 -8.78 -11.43 -21.60
N ASN A 280 -9.41 -12.01 -20.59
CA ASN A 280 -10.53 -11.39 -19.88
C ASN A 280 -10.10 -10.08 -19.19
N LEU A 281 -8.90 -10.04 -18.58
CA LEU A 281 -8.36 -8.82 -17.99
C LEU A 281 -8.09 -7.73 -19.03
N PHE A 282 -7.48 -8.07 -20.19
CA PHE A 282 -7.29 -7.11 -21.25
C PHE A 282 -8.62 -6.55 -21.79
N SER A 283 -9.62 -7.42 -21.95
CA SER A 283 -10.96 -6.97 -22.36
C SER A 283 -11.60 -6.05 -21.33
N TYR A 284 -11.44 -6.34 -20.04
CA TYR A 284 -11.92 -5.48 -18.96
C TYR A 284 -11.21 -4.12 -18.96
N ALA A 285 -9.88 -4.13 -19.08
CA ALA A 285 -9.05 -2.93 -19.12
C ALA A 285 -9.44 -2.01 -20.31
N GLU A 286 -9.62 -2.57 -21.51
CA GLU A 286 -10.08 -1.79 -22.67
C GLU A 286 -11.48 -1.20 -22.48
N LYS A 287 -12.41 -1.94 -21.87
CA LYS A 287 -13.76 -1.43 -21.54
C LYS A 287 -13.73 -0.31 -20.50
N SER A 288 -12.71 -0.28 -19.66
CA SER A 288 -12.46 0.81 -18.71
C SER A 288 -11.77 2.03 -19.36
N GLY A 289 -11.48 1.98 -20.66
CA GLY A 289 -10.77 3.03 -21.39
C GLY A 289 -9.24 2.96 -21.26
N PHE A 290 -8.70 2.00 -20.50
CA PHE A 290 -7.27 1.85 -20.30
C PHE A 290 -6.59 1.34 -21.59
N LYS A 291 -5.51 2.03 -21.98
CA LYS A 291 -4.70 1.67 -23.16
C LYS A 291 -3.40 1.03 -22.70
N PHE A 292 -3.31 -0.29 -22.86
CA PHE A 292 -2.08 -1.01 -22.56
C PHE A 292 -0.91 -0.49 -23.39
N LYS A 293 0.21 -0.19 -22.71
CA LYS A 293 1.45 0.31 -23.34
C LYS A 293 2.45 -0.83 -23.51
N PHE A 294 3.13 -0.87 -24.65
CA PHE A 294 4.24 -1.79 -24.87
C PHE A 294 5.49 -1.28 -24.15
N GLU A 295 6.08 -2.12 -23.31
CA GLU A 295 7.28 -1.81 -22.55
C GLU A 295 8.38 -2.84 -22.83
N THR A 296 9.64 -2.41 -22.84
CA THR A 296 10.79 -3.26 -23.15
C THR A 296 10.98 -4.40 -22.13
N ASP A 297 10.63 -4.15 -20.87
CA ASP A 297 10.88 -5.06 -19.76
C ASP A 297 9.73 -6.06 -19.54
N THR A 298 8.58 -5.84 -20.17
CA THR A 298 7.38 -6.68 -20.04
C THR A 298 7.07 -7.49 -21.30
N LYS A 299 8.09 -8.09 -21.91
CA LYS A 299 7.98 -8.84 -23.20
C LYS A 299 6.85 -9.89 -23.19
N THR A 300 6.66 -10.58 -22.08
CA THR A 300 5.60 -11.59 -21.94
C THR A 300 4.22 -10.96 -22.03
N SER A 301 3.95 -9.89 -21.28
CA SER A 301 2.68 -9.16 -21.36
C SER A 301 2.43 -8.55 -22.74
N ASN A 302 3.47 -8.03 -23.39
CA ASN A 302 3.38 -7.52 -24.75
C ASN A 302 2.93 -8.61 -25.75
N LEU A 303 3.54 -9.80 -25.69
CA LEU A 303 3.16 -10.93 -26.56
C LEU A 303 1.73 -11.42 -26.28
N LEU A 304 1.32 -11.45 -25.02
CA LEU A 304 -0.04 -11.80 -24.63
C LEU A 304 -1.06 -10.79 -25.17
N TYR A 305 -0.74 -9.50 -25.10
CA TYR A 305 -1.60 -8.45 -25.64
C TYR A 305 -1.70 -8.51 -27.17
N ILE A 306 -0.58 -8.75 -27.88
CA ILE A 306 -0.60 -8.96 -29.33
C ILE A 306 -1.51 -10.15 -29.68
N ASN A 307 -1.38 -11.28 -28.98
CA ASN A 307 -2.22 -12.44 -29.24
C ASN A 307 -3.71 -12.17 -28.97
N TYR A 308 -4.02 -11.41 -27.92
CA TYR A 308 -5.37 -10.93 -27.65
C TYR A 308 -5.90 -10.06 -28.81
N LYS A 309 -5.13 -9.07 -29.28
CA LYS A 309 -5.52 -8.16 -30.38
C LYS A 309 -5.66 -8.86 -31.73
N THR A 310 -4.91 -9.94 -31.96
CA THR A 310 -4.99 -10.77 -33.18
C THR A 310 -6.04 -11.89 -33.07
N LYS A 311 -6.97 -11.80 -32.12
CA LYS A 311 -8.02 -12.79 -31.91
C LYS A 311 -7.47 -14.22 -31.76
N TYR A 312 -6.40 -14.34 -30.95
CA TYR A 312 -5.76 -15.60 -30.57
C TYR A 312 -5.06 -16.37 -31.68
N LEU A 313 -4.66 -15.70 -32.75
CA LEU A 313 -4.00 -16.32 -33.91
C LEU A 313 -2.78 -17.15 -33.54
N PHE A 314 -2.04 -16.72 -32.49
CA PHE A 314 -0.80 -17.37 -32.03
C PHE A 314 -1.00 -18.24 -30.78
N ASN A 315 -2.22 -18.65 -30.46
CA ASN A 315 -2.56 -19.25 -29.16
C ASN A 315 -1.74 -20.51 -28.84
N LEU A 316 -1.47 -21.38 -29.83
CA LEU A 316 -0.66 -22.58 -29.63
C LEU A 316 0.81 -22.26 -29.26
N VAL A 317 1.39 -21.27 -29.94
CA VAL A 317 2.75 -20.83 -29.64
C VAL A 317 2.82 -20.16 -28.29
N ILE A 318 1.86 -19.28 -27.98
CA ILE A 318 1.77 -18.57 -26.72
C ILE A 318 1.60 -19.53 -25.54
N LYS A 319 0.75 -20.54 -25.63
CA LYS A 319 0.59 -21.57 -24.56
C LYS A 319 1.92 -22.23 -24.21
N ASN A 320 2.72 -22.58 -25.22
CA ASN A 320 4.02 -23.21 -24.98
C ASN A 320 5.05 -22.21 -24.35
N LEU A 321 5.06 -20.96 -24.82
CA LEU A 321 5.92 -19.90 -24.26
C LEU A 321 5.54 -19.58 -22.82
N VAL A 322 4.26 -19.43 -22.51
CA VAL A 322 3.71 -19.20 -21.17
C VAL A 322 4.14 -20.32 -20.22
N LYS A 323 3.98 -21.60 -20.61
CA LYS A 323 4.39 -22.74 -19.77
C LYS A 323 5.92 -22.71 -19.46
N ARG A 324 6.75 -22.41 -20.47
CA ARG A 324 8.20 -22.30 -20.28
C ARG A 324 8.54 -21.12 -19.37
N LYS A 325 7.89 -19.97 -19.54
CA LYS A 325 8.13 -18.78 -18.72
C LYS A 325 7.68 -18.99 -17.27
N ALA A 326 6.54 -19.65 -17.04
CA ALA A 326 6.09 -20.02 -15.70
C ALA A 326 7.14 -20.81 -14.94
N ASN A 327 7.68 -21.89 -15.57
CA ASN A 327 8.71 -22.71 -14.97
C ASN A 327 10.03 -21.94 -14.73
N SER A 328 10.38 -20.99 -15.61
CA SER A 328 11.57 -20.14 -15.45
C SER A 328 11.40 -19.17 -14.28
N LEU A 329 10.23 -18.54 -14.14
CA LEU A 329 9.93 -17.61 -13.05
C LEU A 329 9.94 -18.32 -11.68
N GLU A 330 9.35 -19.52 -11.59
CA GLU A 330 9.39 -20.30 -10.34
C GLU A 330 10.83 -20.58 -9.88
N LYS A 331 11.73 -20.93 -10.80
CA LYS A 331 13.15 -21.14 -10.47
C LYS A 331 13.82 -19.83 -10.04
N GLU A 332 13.61 -18.73 -10.78
CA GLU A 332 14.21 -17.44 -10.48
C GLU A 332 13.79 -16.92 -9.08
N PHE A 333 12.54 -17.10 -8.70
CA PHE A 333 12.06 -16.69 -7.38
C PHE A 333 12.58 -17.59 -6.26
N GLN A 334 12.68 -18.90 -6.49
CA GLN A 334 13.30 -19.82 -5.52
C GLN A 334 14.79 -19.50 -5.27
N GLU A 335 15.52 -19.10 -6.31
CA GLU A 335 16.93 -18.71 -6.19
C GLU A 335 17.12 -17.38 -5.46
N LYS A 336 16.16 -16.47 -5.51
CA LYS A 336 16.18 -15.16 -4.83
C LYS A 336 15.66 -15.21 -3.39
N GLY A 337 15.17 -16.36 -2.92
CA GLY A 337 14.67 -16.54 -1.56
C GLY A 337 13.29 -15.93 -1.30
N PHE A 338 12.51 -15.73 -2.36
CA PHE A 338 11.11 -15.27 -2.30
C PHE A 338 10.12 -16.41 -2.53
#